data_200797be9317a797b4a9d74d0f36500d
#
_entry.id   200797be9317a797b4a9d74d0f36500d
#
_cell.length_a   1.000
_cell.length_b   1.000
_cell.length_c   1.000
_cell.angle_alpha   90.00
_cell.angle_beta   90.00
_cell.angle_gamma   90.00
#
_symmetry.space_group_name_H-M   'P 1'
#
loop_
_entity.id
_entity.type
_entity.pdbx_description
1 polymer ?
#
loop_
_entity_poly.entity_id
_entity_poly.type
_entity_poly.pdbx_seq_one_letter_code
_entity_poly.pdbx_strand_id
1 'polypeptide(L)'
;KIAYGEKLEINQNDVRLNGSAIETRIYAENPYKNFLPSIGRLTKYNPPKEKQHSDGTITRNDTGVREGDEVSMFYDPMIAKLCSWGKTRKLSINRMESALDNFLLEGIDHNISFLSAILANKRFKSGDINTAFIEEEFKEGFQGIIPNKNFEWTLGSLVLAHHICEISKNFDIFEHDQISDEWEVYLHYNQSTHNPSKLKYMINKDNLNLPFVCIKPMPNQITKRLNDEFFTIEVHQDFIKKLVTFKIYSQDPSIEPQNILCLSLIHI
;
A
#
# COMPACT_ATOMS: atom_id res chain seq x y z
N LYS A 1 33.04 5.79 -23.48
CA LYS A 1 34.04 4.93 -24.17
C LYS A 1 33.54 4.56 -25.58
N ILE A 2 32.52 3.71 -25.74
CA ILE A 2 32.04 3.20 -27.04
C ILE A 2 31.67 4.34 -28.02
N ALA A 3 30.95 5.38 -27.54
CA ALA A 3 30.60 6.55 -28.36
C ALA A 3 31.81 7.34 -28.87
N TYR A 4 32.98 7.17 -28.27
CA TYR A 4 34.28 7.75 -28.73
C TYR A 4 35.09 6.80 -29.61
N GLY A 5 34.49 5.68 -30.04
CA GLY A 5 35.13 4.70 -30.93
C GLY A 5 36.04 3.71 -30.23
N GLU A 6 36.04 3.65 -28.90
CA GLU A 6 36.80 2.64 -28.16
C GLU A 6 36.19 1.27 -28.32
N LYS A 7 37.01 0.24 -28.32
CA LYS A 7 36.53 -1.14 -28.38
C LYS A 7 35.82 -1.54 -27.10
N LEU A 8 34.79 -2.39 -27.24
CA LEU A 8 34.14 -3.03 -26.12
C LEU A 8 35.12 -3.97 -25.39
N GLU A 9 35.28 -3.79 -24.10
CA GLU A 9 36.22 -4.56 -23.25
C GLU A 9 35.64 -5.93 -22.85
N ILE A 10 34.32 -6.15 -23.07
CA ILE A 10 33.61 -7.38 -22.73
C ILE A 10 33.53 -8.30 -23.96
N ASN A 11 33.94 -9.57 -23.80
CA ASN A 11 33.75 -10.58 -24.82
C ASN A 11 32.40 -11.28 -24.63
N GLN A 12 31.84 -11.82 -25.73
CA GLN A 12 30.56 -12.53 -25.66
C GLN A 12 30.59 -13.72 -24.69
N ASN A 13 31.73 -14.38 -24.54
CA ASN A 13 31.90 -15.52 -23.63
C ASN A 13 31.90 -15.11 -22.14
N ASP A 14 32.09 -13.82 -21.80
CA ASP A 14 32.07 -13.30 -20.44
C ASP A 14 30.65 -13.02 -19.97
N VAL A 15 29.70 -12.91 -20.91
CA VAL A 15 28.30 -12.64 -20.62
C VAL A 15 27.64 -13.87 -19.99
N ARG A 16 27.14 -13.71 -18.76
CA ARG A 16 26.44 -14.77 -18.02
C ARG A 16 25.07 -14.26 -17.57
N LEU A 17 24.06 -15.10 -17.70
CA LEU A 17 22.78 -14.87 -17.06
C LEU A 17 22.88 -15.26 -15.58
N ASN A 18 22.62 -14.31 -14.70
CA ASN A 18 22.69 -14.50 -13.25
C ASN A 18 21.43 -13.95 -12.57
N GLY A 19 20.56 -14.85 -12.14
CA GLY A 19 19.31 -14.50 -11.48
C GLY A 19 18.23 -13.96 -12.42
N SER A 20 17.32 -13.22 -11.85
CA SER A 20 16.17 -12.63 -12.52
C SER A 20 15.99 -11.18 -12.07
N ALA A 21 15.65 -10.29 -12.98
CA ALA A 21 15.34 -8.89 -12.69
C ALA A 21 13.95 -8.53 -13.19
N ILE A 22 13.32 -7.60 -12.50
CA ILE A 22 12.04 -6.99 -12.88
C ILE A 22 12.23 -5.49 -12.85
N GLU A 23 11.78 -4.80 -13.88
CA GLU A 23 11.64 -3.35 -13.92
C GLU A 23 10.15 -3.00 -13.95
N THR A 24 9.77 -2.03 -13.14
CA THR A 24 8.47 -1.36 -13.22
C THR A 24 8.69 0.12 -13.51
N ARG A 25 7.88 0.65 -14.41
CA ARG A 25 7.88 2.08 -14.73
C ARG A 25 6.76 2.76 -13.98
N ILE A 26 7.13 3.64 -13.06
CA ILE A 26 6.16 4.42 -12.30
C ILE A 26 5.81 5.66 -13.09
N TYR A 27 4.52 5.78 -13.42
CA TYR A 27 3.97 6.86 -14.23
C TYR A 27 2.98 7.70 -13.40
N ALA A 28 2.97 9.00 -13.70
CA ALA A 28 1.93 9.93 -13.27
C ALA A 28 0.67 9.74 -14.12
N GLU A 29 -0.04 8.64 -13.91
CA GLU A 29 -1.22 8.23 -14.66
C GLU A 29 -2.25 7.60 -13.73
N ASN A 30 -3.53 7.89 -13.97
CA ASN A 30 -4.61 7.28 -13.20
C ASN A 30 -5.07 5.96 -13.85
N PRO A 31 -4.71 4.80 -13.29
CA PRO A 31 -5.08 3.51 -13.88
C PRO A 31 -6.60 3.23 -13.85
N TYR A 32 -7.32 3.88 -12.94
CA TYR A 32 -8.79 3.76 -12.85
C TYR A 32 -9.53 4.63 -13.88
N LYS A 33 -8.84 5.57 -14.50
CA LYS A 33 -9.34 6.44 -15.57
C LYS A 33 -8.64 6.15 -16.89
N ASN A 34 -8.47 4.87 -17.20
CA ASN A 34 -7.82 4.41 -18.42
C ASN A 34 -6.44 5.04 -18.66
N PHE A 35 -5.63 5.14 -17.59
CA PHE A 35 -4.27 5.69 -17.61
C PHE A 35 -4.19 7.14 -18.08
N LEU A 36 -5.23 7.93 -17.74
CA LEU A 36 -5.21 9.37 -18.02
C LEU A 36 -4.01 10.01 -17.29
N PRO A 37 -3.15 10.78 -17.99
CA PRO A 37 -2.04 11.49 -17.37
C PRO A 37 -2.48 12.39 -16.23
N SER A 38 -1.72 12.37 -15.13
CA SER A 38 -1.91 13.23 -13.98
C SER A 38 -0.79 14.26 -13.92
N ILE A 39 -1.16 15.53 -13.85
CA ILE A 39 -0.24 16.65 -13.74
C ILE A 39 -0.33 17.27 -12.35
N GLY A 40 0.74 17.86 -11.87
CA GLY A 40 0.75 18.54 -10.58
C GLY A 40 2.09 18.42 -9.87
N ARG A 41 2.11 18.90 -8.63
CA ARG A 41 3.29 18.90 -7.78
C ARG A 41 3.38 17.64 -6.96
N LEU A 42 4.57 17.04 -6.90
CA LEU A 42 4.90 15.93 -6.00
C LEU A 42 4.99 16.47 -4.57
N THR A 43 3.92 16.33 -3.81
CA THR A 43 3.88 16.80 -2.40
C THR A 43 4.66 15.88 -1.49
N LYS A 44 4.79 14.60 -1.88
CA LYS A 44 5.64 13.61 -1.23
C LYS A 44 6.31 12.72 -2.27
N TYR A 45 7.61 12.52 -2.13
CA TYR A 45 8.39 11.60 -2.93
C TYR A 45 9.43 10.89 -2.05
N ASN A 46 9.13 9.68 -1.62
CA ASN A 46 10.03 8.86 -0.81
C ASN A 46 10.10 7.44 -1.39
N PRO A 47 10.99 7.21 -2.36
CA PRO A 47 11.17 5.89 -2.96
C PRO A 47 11.84 4.91 -1.97
N PRO A 48 11.72 3.59 -2.19
CA PRO A 48 12.44 2.60 -1.40
C PRO A 48 13.95 2.83 -1.52
N LYS A 49 14.69 2.55 -0.43
CA LYS A 49 16.14 2.71 -0.41
C LYS A 49 16.80 1.74 -1.38
N GLU A 50 17.69 2.28 -2.22
CA GLU A 50 18.55 1.47 -3.07
C GLU A 50 19.57 0.71 -2.22
N LYS A 51 19.53 -0.60 -2.28
CA LYS A 51 20.47 -1.45 -1.53
C LYS A 51 20.43 -2.90 -1.97
N GLN A 52 21.49 -3.62 -1.61
CA GLN A 52 21.44 -5.07 -1.48
C GLN A 52 20.89 -5.42 -0.10
N HIS A 53 19.88 -6.29 -0.09
CA HIS A 53 19.21 -6.75 1.12
C HIS A 53 19.90 -7.98 1.73
N SER A 54 19.60 -8.29 3.00
CA SER A 54 20.19 -9.44 3.71
C SER A 54 19.86 -10.79 3.08
N ASP A 55 18.74 -10.89 2.34
CA ASP A 55 18.35 -12.08 1.57
C ASP A 55 19.06 -12.18 0.20
N GLY A 56 19.98 -11.27 -0.10
CA GLY A 56 20.75 -11.20 -1.33
C GLY A 56 19.99 -10.56 -2.51
N THR A 57 18.75 -10.11 -2.33
CA THR A 57 18.03 -9.37 -3.35
C THR A 57 18.51 -7.91 -3.45
N ILE A 58 18.26 -7.25 -4.57
CA ILE A 58 18.69 -5.87 -4.83
C ILE A 58 17.49 -5.03 -5.22
N THR A 59 17.44 -3.80 -4.72
CA THR A 59 16.51 -2.74 -5.15
C THR A 59 17.31 -1.58 -5.74
N ARG A 60 16.88 -1.06 -6.90
CA ARG A 60 17.41 0.14 -7.55
C ARG A 60 16.26 1.02 -8.03
N ASN A 61 16.41 2.34 -7.93
CA ASN A 61 15.40 3.30 -8.36
C ASN A 61 16.06 4.40 -9.22
N ASP A 62 15.87 4.32 -10.53
CA ASP A 62 16.33 5.34 -11.46
C ASP A 62 15.24 6.42 -11.59
N THR A 63 15.48 7.61 -11.07
CA THR A 63 14.51 8.69 -11.03
C THR A 63 15.06 9.99 -11.62
N GLY A 64 14.15 10.78 -12.22
CA GLY A 64 14.45 12.13 -12.72
C GLY A 64 13.76 13.24 -11.91
N VAL A 65 13.05 12.88 -10.84
CA VAL A 65 12.22 13.83 -10.04
C VAL A 65 12.58 13.77 -8.55
N ARG A 66 12.20 14.82 -7.83
CA ARG A 66 12.33 14.96 -6.37
C ARG A 66 11.03 15.43 -5.76
N GLU A 67 10.92 15.33 -4.45
CA GLU A 67 9.81 15.94 -3.69
C GLU A 67 9.79 17.46 -3.97
N GLY A 68 8.60 17.97 -4.30
CA GLY A 68 8.40 19.37 -4.68
C GLY A 68 8.46 19.65 -6.18
N ASP A 69 8.99 18.74 -7.01
CA ASP A 69 9.00 18.91 -8.46
C ASP A 69 7.57 18.85 -9.04
N GLU A 70 7.39 19.40 -10.24
CA GLU A 70 6.13 19.43 -10.95
C GLU A 70 6.15 18.49 -12.15
N VAL A 71 5.15 17.62 -12.25
CA VAL A 71 4.93 16.77 -13.42
C VAL A 71 4.14 17.57 -14.45
N SER A 72 4.76 17.76 -15.62
CA SER A 72 4.23 18.59 -16.71
C SER A 72 3.53 17.75 -17.77
N MET A 73 2.50 18.33 -18.40
CA MET A 73 1.82 17.73 -19.56
C MET A 73 2.65 17.71 -20.85
N PHE A 74 3.77 18.42 -20.88
CA PHE A 74 4.59 18.58 -22.10
C PHE A 74 5.66 17.52 -22.26
N TYR A 75 5.84 16.65 -21.27
CA TYR A 75 6.86 15.60 -21.24
C TYR A 75 6.23 14.25 -20.90
N ASP A 76 7.02 13.18 -21.05
CA ASP A 76 6.64 11.84 -20.62
C ASP A 76 6.29 11.86 -19.11
N PRO A 77 5.12 11.33 -18.71
CA PRO A 77 4.70 11.29 -17.31
C PRO A 77 5.49 10.27 -16.46
N MET A 78 6.56 9.68 -16.97
CA MET A 78 7.38 8.72 -16.23
C MET A 78 8.13 9.41 -15.08
N ILE A 79 7.89 8.93 -13.86
CA ILE A 79 8.49 9.44 -12.64
C ILE A 79 9.78 8.69 -12.30
N ALA A 80 9.72 7.36 -12.37
CA ALA A 80 10.83 6.51 -11.97
C ALA A 80 10.79 5.14 -12.67
N LYS A 81 11.95 4.50 -12.73
CA LYS A 81 12.12 3.09 -13.06
C LYS A 81 12.58 2.36 -11.81
N LEU A 82 11.69 1.59 -11.22
CA LEU A 82 12.00 0.79 -10.06
C LEU A 82 12.40 -0.60 -10.51
N CYS A 83 13.61 -1.04 -10.12
CA CYS A 83 14.18 -2.32 -10.50
C CYS A 83 14.41 -3.19 -9.27
N SER A 84 14.11 -4.46 -9.39
CA SER A 84 14.47 -5.48 -8.41
C SER A 84 15.25 -6.61 -9.08
N TRP A 85 16.18 -7.21 -8.32
CA TRP A 85 16.91 -8.41 -8.72
C TRP A 85 16.88 -9.45 -7.61
N GLY A 86 16.85 -10.72 -8.00
CA GLY A 86 16.97 -11.85 -7.10
C GLY A 86 17.54 -13.10 -7.80
N LYS A 87 18.06 -14.04 -7.04
CA LYS A 87 18.60 -15.31 -7.60
C LYS A 87 17.54 -16.10 -8.36
N THR A 88 16.27 -15.91 -8.08
CA THR A 88 15.15 -16.53 -8.78
C THR A 88 14.09 -15.48 -9.12
N ARG A 89 13.24 -15.76 -10.12
CA ARG A 89 12.09 -14.92 -10.49
C ARG A 89 11.18 -14.64 -9.29
N LYS A 90 10.90 -15.64 -8.46
CA LYS A 90 10.08 -15.48 -7.24
C LYS A 90 10.69 -14.46 -6.28
N LEU A 91 11.99 -14.51 -6.04
CA LEU A 91 12.67 -13.55 -5.17
C LEU A 91 12.64 -12.13 -5.73
N SER A 92 12.83 -11.96 -7.05
CA SER A 92 12.73 -10.64 -7.67
C SER A 92 11.30 -10.09 -7.63
N ILE A 93 10.25 -10.93 -7.82
CA ILE A 93 8.84 -10.53 -7.66
C ILE A 93 8.57 -10.07 -6.23
N ASN A 94 8.87 -10.90 -5.23
CA ASN A 94 8.64 -10.57 -3.82
C ASN A 94 9.37 -9.27 -3.42
N ARG A 95 10.59 -9.06 -3.94
CA ARG A 95 11.34 -7.83 -3.71
C ARG A 95 10.69 -6.62 -4.36
N MET A 96 10.16 -6.77 -5.58
CA MET A 96 9.44 -5.69 -6.26
C MET A 96 8.13 -5.36 -5.53
N GLU A 97 7.33 -6.36 -5.13
CA GLU A 97 6.12 -6.15 -4.32
C GLU A 97 6.46 -5.33 -3.06
N SER A 98 7.46 -5.76 -2.28
CA SER A 98 7.91 -5.01 -1.09
C SER A 98 8.45 -3.61 -1.42
N ALA A 99 9.06 -3.40 -2.57
CA ALA A 99 9.57 -2.11 -2.97
C ALA A 99 8.43 -1.15 -3.36
N LEU A 100 7.41 -1.62 -4.08
CA LEU A 100 6.22 -0.83 -4.40
C LEU A 100 5.41 -0.48 -3.15
N ASP A 101 5.25 -1.40 -2.19
CA ASP A 101 4.57 -1.15 -0.91
C ASP A 101 5.26 -0.06 -0.07
N ASN A 102 6.57 0.12 -0.24
CA ASN A 102 7.35 1.15 0.44
C ASN A 102 7.58 2.41 -0.39
N PHE A 103 6.97 2.51 -1.58
CA PHE A 103 7.11 3.68 -2.45
C PHE A 103 6.03 4.72 -2.11
N LEU A 104 6.41 5.77 -1.40
CA LEU A 104 5.49 6.84 -1.04
C LEU A 104 5.54 7.97 -2.07
N LEU A 105 4.42 8.17 -2.74
CA LEU A 105 4.21 9.17 -3.79
C LEU A 105 2.85 9.84 -3.60
N GLU A 106 2.83 11.16 -3.42
CA GLU A 106 1.61 11.94 -3.19
C GLU A 106 1.61 13.22 -4.03
N GLY A 107 0.41 13.80 -4.22
CA GLY A 107 0.18 15.05 -4.94
C GLY A 107 -0.31 14.86 -6.37
N ILE A 108 -0.18 13.66 -6.90
CA ILE A 108 -0.66 13.27 -8.23
C ILE A 108 -1.23 11.85 -8.21
N ASP A 109 -2.05 11.51 -9.20
CA ASP A 109 -2.41 10.11 -9.45
C ASP A 109 -1.19 9.35 -10.03
N HIS A 110 -1.06 8.07 -9.70
CA HIS A 110 0.04 7.22 -10.17
C HIS A 110 -0.40 5.76 -10.37
N ASN A 111 0.38 5.00 -11.13
CA ASN A 111 0.05 3.63 -11.52
C ASN A 111 0.54 2.53 -10.55
N ILE A 112 1.06 2.84 -9.36
CA ILE A 112 1.65 1.87 -8.43
C ILE A 112 0.67 0.74 -8.09
N SER A 113 -0.61 1.05 -7.85
CA SER A 113 -1.64 0.05 -7.55
C SER A 113 -1.84 -0.95 -8.69
N PHE A 114 -1.78 -0.50 -9.93
CA PHE A 114 -1.84 -1.35 -11.12
C PHE A 114 -0.60 -2.25 -11.24
N LEU A 115 0.59 -1.71 -11.00
CA LEU A 115 1.84 -2.48 -10.99
C LEU A 115 1.80 -3.59 -9.93
N SER A 116 1.30 -3.30 -8.73
CA SER A 116 1.11 -4.29 -7.67
C SER A 116 0.13 -5.39 -8.09
N ALA A 117 -0.97 -5.05 -8.80
CA ALA A 117 -1.92 -6.02 -9.31
C ALA A 117 -1.30 -6.94 -10.38
N ILE A 118 -0.45 -6.40 -11.26
CA ILE A 118 0.31 -7.19 -12.23
C ILE A 118 1.21 -8.20 -11.52
N LEU A 119 1.98 -7.77 -10.53
CA LEU A 119 2.87 -8.66 -9.77
C LEU A 119 2.12 -9.76 -9.03
N ALA A 120 0.92 -9.45 -8.51
CA ALA A 120 0.06 -10.41 -7.82
C ALA A 120 -0.57 -11.44 -8.77
N ASN A 121 -0.65 -11.16 -10.08
CA ASN A 121 -1.28 -12.02 -11.08
C ASN A 121 -0.55 -13.37 -11.22
N LYS A 122 -1.32 -14.46 -11.32
CA LYS A 122 -0.78 -15.83 -11.38
C LYS A 122 0.05 -16.09 -12.65
N ARG A 123 -0.40 -15.58 -13.80
CA ARG A 123 0.33 -15.72 -15.07
C ARG A 123 1.64 -14.95 -15.02
N PHE A 124 1.64 -13.72 -14.45
CA PHE A 124 2.88 -12.97 -14.27
C PHE A 124 3.85 -13.72 -13.34
N LYS A 125 3.37 -14.28 -12.24
CA LYS A 125 4.19 -15.06 -11.30
C LYS A 125 4.79 -16.32 -11.92
N SER A 126 4.05 -17.03 -12.77
CA SER A 126 4.53 -18.22 -13.47
C SER A 126 5.47 -17.88 -14.62
N GLY A 127 5.45 -16.67 -15.16
CA GLY A 127 6.22 -16.26 -16.34
C GLY A 127 5.50 -16.53 -17.66
N ASP A 128 4.23 -16.95 -17.64
CA ASP A 128 3.38 -17.11 -18.82
C ASP A 128 2.85 -15.75 -19.28
N ILE A 129 3.74 -14.96 -19.85
CA ILE A 129 3.49 -13.58 -20.27
C ILE A 129 3.90 -13.34 -21.71
N ASN A 130 3.15 -12.49 -22.38
CA ASN A 130 3.40 -12.00 -23.72
C ASN A 130 3.07 -10.50 -23.81
N THR A 131 3.22 -9.89 -24.95
CA THR A 131 2.95 -8.46 -25.17
C THR A 131 1.45 -8.10 -25.03
N ALA A 132 0.55 -9.07 -25.18
CA ALA A 132 -0.89 -8.90 -25.02
C ALA A 132 -1.38 -9.15 -23.58
N PHE A 133 -0.48 -9.50 -22.65
CA PHE A 133 -0.80 -9.88 -21.26
C PHE A 133 -1.75 -8.89 -20.57
N ILE A 134 -1.48 -7.59 -20.68
CA ILE A 134 -2.30 -6.55 -20.01
C ILE A 134 -3.70 -6.51 -20.63
N GLU A 135 -3.80 -6.56 -21.96
CA GLU A 135 -5.09 -6.57 -22.66
C GLU A 135 -5.91 -7.82 -22.34
N GLU A 136 -5.25 -8.97 -22.22
CA GLU A 136 -5.90 -10.25 -21.90
C GLU A 136 -6.40 -10.32 -20.45
N GLU A 137 -5.63 -9.82 -19.49
CA GLU A 137 -5.96 -9.91 -18.05
C GLU A 137 -6.84 -8.75 -17.54
N PHE A 138 -6.77 -7.59 -18.18
CA PHE A 138 -7.49 -6.37 -17.78
C PHE A 138 -8.41 -5.86 -18.91
N LYS A 139 -9.20 -6.75 -19.50
CA LYS A 139 -10.09 -6.46 -20.66
C LYS A 139 -11.03 -5.27 -20.45
N GLU A 140 -11.51 -5.09 -19.23
CA GLU A 140 -12.43 -4.00 -18.86
C GLU A 140 -11.69 -2.83 -18.19
N GLY A 141 -10.38 -2.76 -18.36
CA GLY A 141 -9.53 -1.82 -17.66
C GLY A 141 -9.24 -2.23 -16.20
N PHE A 142 -8.46 -1.43 -15.52
CA PHE A 142 -8.10 -1.67 -14.12
C PHE A 142 -9.21 -1.19 -13.19
N GLN A 143 -9.82 -2.09 -12.45
CA GLN A 143 -10.90 -1.80 -11.50
C GLN A 143 -10.41 -1.77 -10.03
N GLY A 144 -9.13 -2.07 -9.80
CA GLY A 144 -8.59 -2.24 -8.46
C GLY A 144 -9.01 -3.57 -7.83
N ILE A 145 -8.77 -3.67 -6.54
CA ILE A 145 -9.18 -4.83 -5.73
C ILE A 145 -10.34 -4.38 -4.86
N ILE A 146 -11.50 -5.03 -5.01
CA ILE A 146 -12.61 -4.86 -4.07
C ILE A 146 -12.27 -5.70 -2.83
N PRO A 147 -12.06 -5.08 -1.66
CA PRO A 147 -11.74 -5.81 -0.45
C PRO A 147 -12.88 -6.76 -0.06
N ASN A 148 -12.53 -7.92 0.48
CA ASN A 148 -13.55 -8.78 1.08
C ASN A 148 -14.09 -8.17 2.38
N LYS A 149 -15.25 -8.63 2.82
CA LYS A 149 -15.94 -8.07 4.00
C LYS A 149 -15.09 -8.12 5.28
N ASN A 150 -14.29 -9.16 5.49
CA ASN A 150 -13.42 -9.24 6.66
C ASN A 150 -12.34 -8.15 6.63
N PHE A 151 -11.77 -7.88 5.45
CA PHE A 151 -10.79 -6.82 5.30
C PHE A 151 -11.41 -5.43 5.49
N GLU A 152 -12.64 -5.21 4.97
CA GLU A 152 -13.40 -3.97 5.23
C GLU A 152 -13.58 -3.73 6.73
N TRP A 153 -14.02 -4.76 7.49
CA TRP A 153 -14.19 -4.66 8.93
C TRP A 153 -12.87 -4.38 9.65
N THR A 154 -11.79 -5.03 9.26
CA THR A 154 -10.46 -4.77 9.82
C THR A 154 -10.03 -3.34 9.54
N LEU A 155 -10.11 -2.88 8.30
CA LEU A 155 -9.73 -1.51 7.92
C LEU A 155 -10.54 -0.47 8.69
N GLY A 156 -11.87 -0.63 8.75
CA GLY A 156 -12.73 0.28 9.50
C GLY A 156 -12.40 0.33 11.00
N SER A 157 -12.04 -0.81 11.60
CA SER A 157 -11.59 -0.86 12.99
C SER A 157 -10.29 -0.10 13.21
N LEU A 158 -9.33 -0.20 12.29
CA LEU A 158 -8.05 0.52 12.37
C LEU A 158 -8.25 2.04 12.25
N VAL A 159 -9.08 2.46 11.30
CA VAL A 159 -9.44 3.88 11.12
C VAL A 159 -10.09 4.43 12.40
N LEU A 160 -11.06 3.69 12.96
CA LEU A 160 -11.73 4.10 14.18
C LEU A 160 -10.78 4.16 15.38
N ALA A 161 -9.91 3.15 15.57
CA ALA A 161 -8.93 3.16 16.65
C ALA A 161 -7.99 4.36 16.56
N HIS A 162 -7.52 4.67 15.35
CA HIS A 162 -6.70 5.87 15.12
C HIS A 162 -7.45 7.14 15.45
N HIS A 163 -8.69 7.29 14.99
CA HIS A 163 -9.53 8.46 15.26
C HIS A 163 -9.75 8.67 16.76
N ILE A 164 -10.06 7.60 17.51
CA ILE A 164 -10.20 7.65 18.96
C ILE A 164 -8.91 8.15 19.62
N CYS A 165 -7.75 7.64 19.21
CA CYS A 165 -6.47 8.10 19.72
C CYS A 165 -6.20 9.59 19.40
N GLU A 166 -6.63 10.08 18.24
CA GLU A 166 -6.45 11.49 17.85
C GLU A 166 -7.35 12.44 18.64
N ILE A 167 -8.65 12.13 18.74
CA ILE A 167 -9.57 12.97 19.51
C ILE A 167 -9.17 13.02 20.99
N SER A 168 -8.68 11.91 21.53
CA SER A 168 -8.27 11.80 22.93
C SER A 168 -7.05 12.65 23.28
N LYS A 169 -6.18 12.95 22.31
CA LYS A 169 -5.01 13.83 22.51
C LYS A 169 -5.38 15.29 22.67
N ASN A 170 -6.53 15.69 22.13
CA ASN A 170 -6.99 17.07 22.14
C ASN A 170 -7.75 17.44 23.42
N PHE A 171 -7.98 16.47 24.31
CA PHE A 171 -8.65 16.72 25.59
C PHE A 171 -7.64 16.57 26.73
N ASP A 172 -7.34 17.66 27.42
CA ASP A 172 -6.43 17.70 28.59
C ASP A 172 -6.95 16.86 29.77
N ILE A 173 -8.26 16.57 29.82
CA ILE A 173 -8.90 15.69 30.78
C ILE A 173 -9.79 14.73 29.98
N PHE A 174 -9.35 13.51 29.88
CA PHE A 174 -10.06 12.47 29.16
C PHE A 174 -11.24 11.96 29.99
N GLU A 175 -12.43 12.55 29.80
CA GLU A 175 -13.67 12.00 30.32
C GLU A 175 -14.16 10.93 29.32
N HIS A 176 -14.05 9.66 29.71
CA HIS A 176 -14.53 8.51 28.92
C HIS A 176 -15.99 8.67 28.47
N ASP A 177 -16.77 9.45 29.20
CA ASP A 177 -18.18 9.72 28.92
C ASP A 177 -18.42 10.55 27.64
N GLN A 178 -17.39 11.22 27.12
CA GLN A 178 -17.50 12.03 25.90
C GLN A 178 -17.35 11.20 24.62
N ILE A 179 -16.87 9.96 24.71
CA ILE A 179 -16.76 9.06 23.57
C ILE A 179 -18.08 8.30 23.42
N SER A 180 -18.64 8.26 22.21
CA SER A 180 -19.80 7.43 21.91
C SER A 180 -19.46 5.94 22.02
N ASP A 181 -20.41 5.14 22.51
CA ASP A 181 -20.27 3.67 22.51
C ASP A 181 -20.39 3.09 21.11
N GLU A 182 -21.21 3.71 20.27
CA GLU A 182 -21.46 3.25 18.90
C GLU A 182 -20.87 4.23 17.88
N TRP A 183 -20.24 3.68 16.86
CA TRP A 183 -19.62 4.42 15.78
C TRP A 183 -19.98 3.86 14.43
N GLU A 184 -20.06 4.75 13.44
CA GLU A 184 -20.25 4.39 12.04
C GLU A 184 -19.03 4.82 11.24
N VAL A 185 -18.43 3.87 10.50
CA VAL A 185 -17.31 4.12 9.59
C VAL A 185 -17.78 3.92 8.17
N TYR A 186 -17.49 4.87 7.31
CA TYR A 186 -17.81 4.83 5.90
C TYR A 186 -16.53 4.63 5.09
N LEU A 187 -16.42 3.49 4.39
CA LEU A 187 -15.30 3.22 3.49
C LEU A 187 -15.73 3.54 2.05
N HIS A 188 -15.05 4.49 1.45
CA HIS A 188 -15.25 4.87 0.06
C HIS A 188 -14.20 4.17 -0.82
N TYR A 189 -14.66 3.36 -1.77
CA TYR A 189 -13.80 2.73 -2.76
C TYR A 189 -13.94 3.48 -4.07
N ASN A 190 -12.84 3.91 -4.62
CA ASN A 190 -12.72 4.58 -5.92
C ASN A 190 -13.95 5.33 -6.47
N GLN A 191 -13.70 6.44 -7.02
CA GLN A 191 -14.60 7.52 -7.47
C GLN A 191 -15.74 7.11 -8.44
N SER A 192 -15.92 5.86 -8.77
CA SER A 192 -16.92 5.42 -9.74
C SER A 192 -17.85 4.36 -9.16
N THR A 193 -19.05 4.74 -8.84
CA THR A 193 -20.26 3.91 -8.87
C THR A 193 -20.68 3.08 -7.64
N HIS A 194 -19.84 2.87 -6.63
CA HIS A 194 -20.27 2.08 -5.48
C HIS A 194 -20.63 2.97 -4.29
N ASN A 195 -21.79 2.73 -3.69
CA ASN A 195 -22.12 3.34 -2.41
C ASN A 195 -21.06 2.97 -1.37
N PRO A 196 -20.69 3.91 -0.48
CA PRO A 196 -19.73 3.62 0.58
C PRO A 196 -20.19 2.43 1.41
N SER A 197 -19.27 1.56 1.79
CA SER A 197 -19.54 0.53 2.77
C SER A 197 -19.74 1.18 4.13
N LYS A 198 -20.93 1.03 4.69
CA LYS A 198 -21.28 1.50 6.04
C LYS A 198 -21.05 0.37 7.03
N LEU A 199 -20.15 0.60 7.99
CA LEU A 199 -19.76 -0.36 9.01
C LEU A 199 -20.06 0.21 10.40
N LYS A 200 -20.63 -0.59 11.29
CA LYS A 200 -20.95 -0.20 12.65
C LYS A 200 -20.02 -0.88 13.63
N TYR A 201 -19.59 -0.14 14.63
CA TYR A 201 -18.67 -0.61 15.68
C TYR A 201 -19.15 -0.20 17.05
N MET A 202 -18.81 -1.01 18.04
CA MET A 202 -18.95 -0.71 19.45
C MET A 202 -17.57 -0.58 20.08
N ILE A 203 -17.40 0.41 20.97
CA ILE A 203 -16.17 0.64 21.74
C ILE A 203 -16.44 0.22 23.18
N ASN A 204 -15.52 -0.54 23.78
CA ASN A 204 -15.54 -0.81 25.20
C ASN A 204 -14.79 0.30 25.94
N LYS A 205 -15.54 1.24 26.51
CA LYS A 205 -15.00 2.39 27.25
C LYS A 205 -14.31 1.99 28.54
N ASP A 206 -14.81 0.96 29.22
CA ASP A 206 -14.25 0.50 30.51
C ASP A 206 -12.81 0.00 30.36
N ASN A 207 -12.45 -0.46 29.16
CA ASN A 207 -11.13 -0.95 28.81
C ASN A 207 -10.34 0.01 27.89
N LEU A 208 -10.75 1.26 27.81
CA LEU A 208 -10.06 2.26 27.00
C LEU A 208 -8.82 2.76 27.76
N ASN A 209 -7.65 2.29 27.37
CA ASN A 209 -6.37 2.70 27.93
C ASN A 209 -5.37 2.98 26.80
N LEU A 210 -5.35 4.24 26.37
CA LEU A 210 -4.54 4.64 25.21
C LEU A 210 -3.06 4.26 25.38
N PRO A 211 -2.40 3.78 24.32
CA PRO A 211 -2.82 3.71 22.93
C PRO A 211 -3.66 2.46 22.54
N PHE A 212 -4.23 1.77 23.51
CA PHE A 212 -5.03 0.57 23.29
C PHE A 212 -6.51 0.91 23.18
N VAL A 213 -7.14 0.56 22.07
CA VAL A 213 -8.58 0.75 21.83
C VAL A 213 -9.25 -0.61 21.66
N CYS A 214 -10.25 -0.88 22.48
CA CYS A 214 -11.01 -2.12 22.44
C CYS A 214 -12.27 -1.94 21.59
N ILE A 215 -12.34 -2.63 20.45
CA ILE A 215 -13.36 -2.45 19.42
C ILE A 215 -14.03 -3.78 19.12
N LYS A 216 -15.36 -3.74 18.91
CA LYS A 216 -16.17 -4.85 18.41
C LYS A 216 -16.89 -4.43 17.14
N PRO A 217 -16.72 -5.14 16.01
CA PRO A 217 -17.58 -4.99 14.84
C PRO A 217 -19.02 -5.38 15.17
N MET A 218 -19.98 -4.62 14.63
CA MET A 218 -21.43 -4.91 14.76
C MET A 218 -21.99 -5.31 13.39
N PRO A 219 -21.80 -6.53 12.91
CA PRO A 219 -22.33 -6.96 11.62
C PRO A 219 -23.86 -6.99 11.67
N ASN A 220 -24.51 -6.47 10.62
CA ASN A 220 -25.94 -6.71 10.43
C ASN A 220 -26.21 -8.22 10.35
N GLN A 221 -27.39 -8.69 10.76
CA GLN A 221 -27.79 -10.09 10.97
C GLN A 221 -27.42 -11.10 9.85
N ILE A 222 -26.89 -10.66 8.72
CA ILE A 222 -26.58 -11.49 7.54
C ILE A 222 -25.15 -12.08 7.58
N THR A 223 -24.23 -11.54 8.38
CA THR A 223 -22.85 -12.03 8.45
C THR A 223 -22.51 -12.64 9.81
N LYS A 224 -23.08 -13.83 10.06
CA LYS A 224 -22.88 -14.63 11.29
C LYS A 224 -21.47 -15.20 11.50
N ARG A 225 -20.40 -14.68 10.86
CA ARG A 225 -19.03 -15.26 10.88
C ARG A 225 -17.92 -14.36 11.41
N LEU A 226 -18.19 -13.14 11.80
CA LEU A 226 -17.27 -12.36 12.61
C LEU A 226 -17.58 -12.69 14.07
N ASN A 227 -16.59 -13.17 14.82
CA ASN A 227 -16.74 -13.47 16.23
C ASN A 227 -17.36 -12.29 16.95
N ASP A 228 -18.38 -12.55 17.79
CA ASP A 228 -19.06 -11.53 18.61
C ASP A 228 -18.15 -11.01 19.74
N GLU A 229 -16.85 -10.91 19.51
CA GLU A 229 -15.86 -10.59 20.51
C GLU A 229 -15.18 -9.25 20.23
N PHE A 230 -14.84 -8.54 21.32
CA PHE A 230 -13.97 -7.38 21.25
C PHE A 230 -12.55 -7.81 20.93
N PHE A 231 -11.84 -7.01 20.14
CA PHE A 231 -10.40 -7.15 19.97
C PHE A 231 -9.71 -5.83 20.29
N THR A 232 -8.48 -5.90 20.73
CA THR A 232 -7.71 -4.72 21.13
C THR A 232 -6.78 -4.31 20.01
N ILE A 233 -6.79 -3.03 19.68
CA ILE A 233 -5.89 -2.43 18.70
C ILE A 233 -4.97 -1.47 19.43
N GLU A 234 -3.66 -1.72 19.34
CA GLU A 234 -2.62 -0.81 19.78
C GLU A 234 -2.22 0.11 18.62
N VAL A 235 -2.26 1.42 18.83
CA VAL A 235 -1.99 2.42 17.80
C VAL A 235 -0.66 3.10 18.08
N HIS A 236 0.30 2.94 17.18
CA HIS A 236 1.59 3.62 17.24
C HIS A 236 1.71 4.66 16.14
N GLN A 237 2.05 5.89 16.50
CA GLN A 237 2.23 6.99 15.57
C GLN A 237 3.68 7.44 15.53
N ASP A 238 4.28 7.44 14.34
CA ASP A 238 5.57 8.06 14.07
C ASP A 238 5.34 9.38 13.32
N PHE A 239 5.31 10.48 14.07
CA PHE A 239 5.04 11.81 13.51
C PHE A 239 6.10 12.29 12.54
N ILE A 240 7.35 11.83 12.70
CA ILE A 240 8.47 12.20 11.83
C ILE A 240 8.29 11.54 10.46
N LYS A 241 7.90 10.27 10.46
CA LYS A 241 7.67 9.50 9.23
C LYS A 241 6.26 9.63 8.68
N LYS A 242 5.36 10.31 9.42
CA LYS A 242 3.91 10.36 9.14
C LYS A 242 3.30 8.96 8.95
N LEU A 243 3.68 8.06 9.84
CA LEU A 243 3.36 6.65 9.76
C LEU A 243 2.53 6.24 10.96
N VAL A 244 1.45 5.51 10.72
CA VAL A 244 0.70 4.81 11.76
C VAL A 244 0.90 3.32 11.61
N THR A 245 1.28 2.67 12.69
CA THR A 245 1.33 1.22 12.78
C THR A 245 0.31 0.73 13.78
N PHE A 246 -0.33 -0.37 13.46
CA PHE A 246 -1.34 -0.98 14.30
C PHE A 246 -0.88 -2.39 14.68
N LYS A 247 -1.19 -2.75 15.92
CA LYS A 247 -1.00 -4.10 16.40
C LYS A 247 -2.33 -4.61 16.92
N ILE A 248 -2.85 -5.67 16.34
CA ILE A 248 -4.14 -6.25 16.67
C ILE A 248 -3.91 -7.44 17.60
N TYR A 249 -4.52 -7.42 18.76
CA TYR A 249 -4.48 -8.50 19.74
C TYR A 249 -5.81 -9.25 19.71
N SER A 250 -5.75 -10.57 19.54
CA SER A 250 -6.88 -11.45 19.76
C SER A 250 -7.12 -11.65 21.24
N GLN A 251 -8.35 -11.95 21.64
CA GLN A 251 -8.63 -12.44 22.99
C GLN A 251 -8.09 -13.86 23.22
N ASP A 252 -7.87 -14.61 22.15
CA ASP A 252 -7.19 -15.91 22.22
C ASP A 252 -5.67 -15.71 22.34
N PRO A 253 -5.06 -16.03 23.49
CA PRO A 253 -3.64 -15.83 23.72
C PRO A 253 -2.74 -16.77 22.87
N SER A 254 -3.30 -17.77 22.21
CA SER A 254 -2.57 -18.64 21.29
C SER A 254 -2.33 -18.01 19.92
N ILE A 255 -3.02 -16.92 19.61
CA ILE A 255 -2.89 -16.21 18.33
C ILE A 255 -1.86 -15.08 18.50
N GLU A 256 -0.77 -15.14 17.74
CA GLU A 256 0.22 -14.06 17.71
C GLU A 256 -0.39 -12.75 17.22
N PRO A 257 -0.04 -11.61 17.83
CA PRO A 257 -0.51 -10.31 17.40
C PRO A 257 -0.15 -9.99 15.95
N GLN A 258 -1.11 -9.50 15.19
CA GLN A 258 -0.88 -9.09 13.80
C GLN A 258 -0.38 -7.65 13.74
N ASN A 259 0.76 -7.43 13.07
CA ASN A 259 1.26 -6.09 12.78
C ASN A 259 0.75 -5.63 11.43
N ILE A 260 0.07 -4.49 11.40
CA ILE A 260 -0.40 -3.85 10.17
C ILE A 260 0.25 -2.47 10.06
N LEU A 261 0.88 -2.21 8.92
CA LEU A 261 1.49 -0.94 8.60
C LEU A 261 0.53 -0.14 7.73
N CYS A 262 0.15 1.05 8.19
CA CYS A 262 -0.62 2.01 7.39
C CYS A 262 0.27 3.19 7.04
N LEU A 263 0.43 3.48 5.75
CA LEU A 263 1.46 4.38 5.23
C LEU A 263 1.06 5.85 5.15
N SER A 264 -0.16 6.25 5.46
CA SER A 264 -0.54 7.66 5.33
C SER A 264 -1.54 8.13 6.37
N LEU A 265 -1.15 9.15 7.13
CA LEU A 265 -2.01 9.91 8.04
C LEU A 265 -2.90 10.94 7.32
N ILE A 266 -2.74 11.14 6.01
CA ILE A 266 -3.35 12.25 5.29
C ILE A 266 -4.73 11.90 4.73
N HIS A 267 -5.09 10.61 4.71
CA HIS A 267 -6.33 10.11 4.12
C HIS A 267 -7.20 9.28 5.07
N ILE A 268 -6.97 9.39 6.38
CA ILE A 268 -7.81 8.77 7.41
C ILE A 268 -8.71 9.84 8.06
#